data_b1ae51d73ca25aa90f27e7cefdc612de
#
_entry.id   b1ae51d73ca25aa90f27e7cefdc612de
#
_cell.length_a   1.000
_cell.length_b   1.000
_cell.length_c   1.000
_cell.angle_alpha   90.00
_cell.angle_beta   90.00
_cell.angle_gamma   90.00
#
_symmetry.space_group_name_H-M   'P 1'
#
loop_
_entity.id
_entity.type
_entity.pdbx_description
1 polymer ?
#
loop_
_entity_poly.entity_id
_entity_poly.type
_entity_poly.pdbx_seq_one_letter_code
_entity_poly.pdbx_strand_id
1 'polypeptide(L)'
;TYLKLADAPWTFLLESVQGGEKWGRYSIIGLPSRERIEVRGFTVRHIVDGEQQGASEVEDPLAWIERFQSRFKVPDLDDQPRFDGGLVGYFGYDTIRYIEPKLRTALAAEKPDPIGVPDILLMVCDDLVVFDNLSGRLQLWTHADPETPHAYDNAVERLETLELKLRSATFNTLSPGTGR
;
A
#
# COMPACT_ATOMS: atom_id res chain seq x y z
N THR A 1 -0.08 7.01 -16.79
CA THR A 1 -1.11 6.49 -15.87
C THR A 1 -0.81 6.90 -14.43
N TYR A 2 0.40 6.62 -13.90
CA TYR A 2 0.75 6.93 -12.51
C TYR A 2 0.48 8.40 -12.15
N LEU A 3 1.06 9.36 -12.87
CA LEU A 3 0.87 10.81 -12.64
C LEU A 3 -0.58 11.29 -12.75
N LYS A 4 -1.46 10.51 -13.38
CA LYS A 4 -2.88 10.86 -13.46
C LYS A 4 -3.69 10.40 -12.26
N LEU A 5 -3.35 9.27 -11.70
CA LEU A 5 -4.16 8.60 -10.69
C LEU A 5 -3.52 8.54 -9.31
N ALA A 6 -2.18 8.54 -9.25
CA ALA A 6 -1.41 8.26 -8.07
C ALA A 6 -0.44 9.40 -7.69
N ASP A 7 -0.63 10.62 -8.22
CA ASP A 7 0.15 11.81 -7.84
C ASP A 7 -0.34 12.37 -6.49
N ALA A 8 -0.19 11.57 -5.47
CA ALA A 8 -0.61 11.88 -4.10
C ALA A 8 0.23 11.07 -3.09
N PRO A 9 0.25 11.44 -1.81
CA PRO A 9 0.83 10.62 -0.76
C PRO A 9 0.17 9.23 -0.66
N TRP A 10 0.91 8.27 -0.09
CA TRP A 10 0.44 6.92 0.22
C TRP A 10 0.07 6.10 -1.03
N THR A 11 0.87 6.27 -2.07
CA THR A 11 0.80 5.52 -3.32
C THR A 11 2.07 4.71 -3.52
N PHE A 12 2.03 3.74 -4.43
CA PHE A 12 3.21 2.98 -4.82
C PHE A 12 3.17 2.56 -6.28
N LEU A 13 4.32 2.24 -6.82
CA LEU A 13 4.50 1.64 -8.13
C LEU A 13 5.41 0.43 -8.00
N LEU A 14 4.91 -0.72 -8.37
CA LEU A 14 5.69 -1.95 -8.47
C LEU A 14 5.88 -2.29 -9.94
N GLU A 15 7.11 -2.28 -10.38
CA GLU A 15 7.49 -2.65 -11.75
C GLU A 15 8.55 -3.73 -11.73
N SER A 16 8.36 -4.76 -12.53
CA SER A 16 9.41 -5.74 -12.76
C SER A 16 10.26 -5.30 -13.96
N VAL A 17 11.55 -5.10 -13.74
CA VAL A 17 12.49 -4.58 -14.73
C VAL A 17 13.27 -5.68 -15.44
N GLN A 18 13.30 -6.91 -14.92
CA GLN A 18 14.05 -8.00 -15.53
C GLN A 18 13.17 -8.84 -16.45
N GLY A 19 13.50 -8.73 -17.72
CA GLY A 19 12.82 -9.24 -18.86
C GLY A 19 12.64 -10.74 -18.91
N GLY A 20 11.62 -11.10 -19.53
CA GLY A 20 11.16 -12.41 -19.89
C GLY A 20 9.68 -12.51 -19.57
N GLU A 21 8.98 -13.18 -20.42
CA GLU A 21 7.53 -13.32 -20.42
C GLU A 21 6.91 -13.78 -19.07
N LYS A 22 7.74 -14.19 -18.10
CA LYS A 22 7.29 -14.69 -16.81
C LYS A 22 7.47 -13.69 -15.64
N TRP A 23 8.37 -12.71 -15.73
CA TRP A 23 8.80 -11.90 -14.59
C TRP A 23 8.55 -10.39 -14.73
N GLY A 24 8.30 -9.90 -15.92
CA GLY A 24 8.04 -8.48 -16.20
C GLY A 24 6.65 -8.20 -16.74
N ARG A 25 5.71 -9.12 -16.50
CA ARG A 25 4.40 -9.03 -17.12
C ARG A 25 3.55 -7.90 -16.56
N TYR A 26 3.62 -7.66 -15.27
CA TYR A 26 2.72 -6.70 -14.62
C TYR A 26 3.45 -5.49 -14.09
N SER A 27 2.87 -4.30 -14.30
CA SER A 27 3.14 -3.09 -13.55
C SER A 27 1.92 -2.79 -12.68
N ILE A 28 2.12 -2.57 -11.38
CA ILE A 28 1.04 -2.41 -10.42
C ILE A 28 1.18 -1.06 -9.74
N ILE A 29 0.13 -0.26 -9.81
CA ILE A 29 0.05 1.05 -9.16
C ILE A 29 -0.97 0.94 -8.04
N GLY A 30 -0.52 1.17 -6.80
CA GLY A 30 -1.42 1.39 -5.68
C GLY A 30 -1.88 2.84 -5.66
N LEU A 31 -3.19 3.03 -5.64
CA LEU A 31 -3.79 4.34 -5.53
C LEU A 31 -3.71 4.86 -4.10
N PRO A 32 -4.02 6.15 -3.83
CA PRO A 32 -3.86 6.71 -2.50
C PRO A 32 -4.59 5.90 -1.43
N SER A 33 -3.81 5.29 -0.54
CA SER A 33 -4.35 4.50 0.56
C SER A 33 -4.95 5.41 1.62
N ARG A 34 -6.15 5.08 2.06
CA ARG A 34 -6.85 5.77 3.15
C ARG A 34 -6.47 5.22 4.52
N GLU A 35 -6.07 3.95 4.57
CA GLU A 35 -5.80 3.21 5.79
C GLU A 35 -4.35 2.74 5.84
N ARG A 36 -3.68 2.99 6.96
CA ARG A 36 -2.30 2.56 7.16
C ARG A 36 -1.99 2.21 8.60
N ILE A 37 -0.97 1.38 8.76
CA ILE A 37 -0.41 0.96 10.03
C ILE A 37 1.01 1.50 10.15
N GLU A 38 1.30 2.15 11.26
CA GLU A 38 2.64 2.59 11.63
C GLU A 38 3.06 1.93 12.94
N VAL A 39 4.27 1.38 12.96
CA VAL A 39 4.86 0.79 14.17
C VAL A 39 6.13 1.54 14.52
N ARG A 40 6.24 1.96 15.80
CA ARG A 40 7.46 2.51 16.40
C ARG A 40 7.71 1.81 17.72
N GLY A 41 8.83 1.11 17.82
CA GLY A 41 9.05 0.23 18.95
C GLY A 41 7.90 -0.76 19.10
N PHE A 42 7.26 -0.76 20.23
CA PHE A 42 6.12 -1.64 20.50
C PHE A 42 4.75 -0.93 20.39
N THR A 43 4.73 0.31 19.93
CA THR A 43 3.50 1.06 19.71
C THR A 43 3.03 0.91 18.26
N VAL A 44 1.84 0.34 18.09
CA VAL A 44 1.16 0.24 16.80
C VAL A 44 0.12 1.35 16.70
N ARG A 45 0.17 2.12 15.63
CA ARG A 45 -0.82 3.16 15.29
C ARG A 45 -1.62 2.74 14.08
N HIS A 46 -2.92 2.82 14.20
CA HIS A 46 -3.86 2.62 13.10
C HIS A 46 -4.41 3.97 12.67
N ILE A 47 -4.27 4.32 11.40
CA ILE A 47 -4.61 5.62 10.85
C ILE A 47 -5.53 5.42 9.65
N VAL A 48 -6.67 6.11 9.67
CA VAL A 48 -7.67 6.09 8.57
C VAL A 48 -7.99 7.53 8.19
N ASP A 49 -7.94 7.85 6.90
CA ASP A 49 -8.18 9.19 6.36
C ASP A 49 -7.30 10.29 7.00
N GLY A 50 -6.09 9.92 7.41
CA GLY A 50 -5.17 10.82 8.09
C GLY A 50 -5.38 10.97 9.60
N GLU A 51 -6.47 10.44 10.14
CA GLU A 51 -6.80 10.48 11.55
C GLU A 51 -6.40 9.19 12.27
N GLN A 52 -5.77 9.31 13.42
CA GLN A 52 -5.41 8.17 14.24
C GLN A 52 -6.66 7.59 14.91
N GLN A 53 -7.06 6.39 14.51
CA GLN A 53 -8.20 5.65 15.08
C GLN A 53 -7.83 4.95 16.39
N GLY A 54 -6.55 4.60 16.54
CA GLY A 54 -6.06 3.95 17.74
C GLY A 54 -4.54 3.94 17.83
N ALA A 55 -4.05 3.84 19.05
CA ALA A 55 -2.67 3.50 19.35
C ALA A 55 -2.67 2.44 20.45
N SER A 56 -1.94 1.36 20.24
CA SER A 56 -1.86 0.27 21.21
C SER A 56 -0.41 -0.09 21.45
N GLU A 57 -0.02 -0.17 22.71
CA GLU A 57 1.21 -0.86 23.08
C GLU A 57 0.99 -2.36 23.04
N VAL A 58 1.85 -3.07 22.34
CA VAL A 58 1.72 -4.51 22.11
C VAL A 58 3.04 -5.20 22.41
N GLU A 59 2.97 -6.44 22.87
CA GLU A 59 4.17 -7.24 23.11
C GLU A 59 4.82 -7.73 21.81
N ASP A 60 4.00 -7.97 20.78
CA ASP A 60 4.42 -8.47 19.48
C ASP A 60 3.69 -7.71 18.36
N PRO A 61 4.37 -6.70 17.75
CA PRO A 61 3.84 -5.97 16.61
C PRO A 61 3.56 -6.83 15.37
N LEU A 62 4.37 -7.87 15.13
CA LEU A 62 4.21 -8.75 13.97
C LEU A 62 2.93 -9.60 14.11
N ALA A 63 2.70 -10.18 15.28
CA ALA A 63 1.47 -10.90 15.57
C ALA A 63 0.23 -9.98 15.52
N TRP A 64 0.38 -8.71 15.87
CA TRP A 64 -0.70 -7.72 15.72
C TRP A 64 -1.02 -7.48 14.23
N ILE A 65 0.01 -7.30 13.40
CA ILE A 65 -0.14 -7.11 11.94
C ILE A 65 -0.78 -8.34 11.30
N GLU A 66 -0.38 -9.54 11.68
CA GLU A 66 -0.96 -10.79 11.18
C GLU A 66 -2.47 -10.87 11.50
N ARG A 67 -2.87 -10.55 12.73
CA ARG A 67 -4.29 -10.47 13.11
C ARG A 67 -5.03 -9.39 12.34
N PHE A 68 -4.41 -8.24 12.13
CA PHE A 68 -4.98 -7.17 11.32
C PHE A 68 -5.22 -7.63 9.88
N GLN A 69 -4.24 -8.27 9.26
CA GLN A 69 -4.32 -8.80 7.90
C GLN A 69 -5.39 -9.90 7.76
N SER A 70 -5.55 -10.75 8.78
CA SER A 70 -6.53 -11.85 8.76
C SER A 70 -7.98 -11.40 8.69
N ARG A 71 -8.27 -10.11 8.88
CA ARG A 71 -9.61 -9.53 8.70
C ARG A 71 -10.04 -9.48 7.24
N PHE A 72 -9.07 -9.36 6.33
CA PHE A 72 -9.34 -9.26 4.90
C PHE A 72 -9.49 -10.66 4.31
N LYS A 73 -10.67 -10.92 3.74
CA LYS A 73 -10.99 -12.17 3.04
C LYS A 73 -11.41 -11.82 1.63
N VAL A 74 -10.55 -12.12 0.68
CA VAL A 74 -10.80 -11.87 -0.73
C VAL A 74 -11.09 -13.20 -1.42
N PRO A 75 -12.14 -13.30 -2.26
CA PRO A 75 -12.41 -14.51 -3.02
C PRO A 75 -11.31 -14.75 -4.06
N ASP A 76 -11.01 -16.02 -4.32
CA ASP A 76 -10.10 -16.41 -5.41
C ASP A 76 -10.90 -16.45 -6.71
N LEU A 77 -10.52 -15.62 -7.69
CA LEU A 77 -11.20 -15.49 -8.98
C LEU A 77 -10.25 -15.85 -10.12
N ASP A 78 -10.74 -16.53 -11.16
CA ASP A 78 -9.93 -17.05 -12.28
C ASP A 78 -9.10 -15.99 -13.02
N ASP A 79 -9.63 -14.76 -13.16
CA ASP A 79 -8.99 -13.66 -13.90
C ASP A 79 -8.25 -12.66 -12.97
N GLN A 80 -8.02 -13.01 -11.74
CA GLN A 80 -7.41 -12.16 -10.74
C GLN A 80 -5.91 -11.95 -11.04
N PRO A 81 -5.38 -10.72 -10.91
CA PRO A 81 -3.94 -10.50 -10.96
C PRO A 81 -3.28 -11.18 -9.76
N ARG A 82 -2.00 -11.54 -9.87
CA ARG A 82 -1.24 -12.16 -8.78
C ARG A 82 -1.20 -11.34 -7.49
N PHE A 83 -1.37 -10.05 -7.62
CA PHE A 83 -1.49 -9.11 -6.52
C PHE A 83 -2.75 -8.27 -6.76
N ASP A 84 -3.72 -8.50 -5.96
CA ASP A 84 -5.06 -7.89 -6.03
C ASP A 84 -5.34 -6.93 -4.87
N GLY A 85 -4.43 -6.81 -3.91
CA GLY A 85 -4.55 -5.95 -2.74
C GLY A 85 -3.77 -6.47 -1.54
N GLY A 86 -4.07 -5.97 -0.37
CA GLY A 86 -3.45 -6.35 0.89
C GLY A 86 -2.59 -5.24 1.50
N LEU A 87 -1.54 -5.62 2.20
CA LEU A 87 -0.65 -4.67 2.88
C LEU A 87 0.62 -4.44 2.06
N VAL A 88 0.90 -3.18 1.75
CA VAL A 88 2.10 -2.75 1.02
C VAL A 88 2.86 -1.71 1.80
N GLY A 89 4.16 -1.88 1.92
CA GLY A 89 5.00 -0.94 2.64
C GLY A 89 6.38 -1.50 2.92
N TYR A 90 6.93 -1.18 4.08
CA TYR A 90 8.25 -1.67 4.45
C TYR A 90 8.32 -2.14 5.90
N PHE A 91 9.21 -3.08 6.11
CA PHE A 91 9.75 -3.48 7.39
C PHE A 91 11.18 -2.97 7.45
N GLY A 92 11.45 -2.02 8.34
CA GLY A 92 12.79 -1.47 8.55
C GLY A 92 13.75 -2.51 9.11
N TYR A 93 15.05 -2.23 9.03
CA TYR A 93 16.08 -3.17 9.50
C TYR A 93 15.92 -3.53 10.97
N ASP A 94 15.50 -2.58 11.80
CA ASP A 94 15.35 -2.76 13.23
C ASP A 94 14.18 -3.66 13.64
N THR A 95 13.31 -4.06 12.70
CA THR A 95 12.23 -5.02 12.95
C THR A 95 12.74 -6.40 13.38
N ILE A 96 14.01 -6.71 13.12
CA ILE A 96 14.67 -7.92 13.64
C ILE A 96 14.56 -8.04 15.17
N ARG A 97 14.42 -6.92 15.88
CA ARG A 97 14.26 -6.87 17.35
C ARG A 97 12.95 -7.54 17.81
N TYR A 98 11.93 -7.58 16.96
CA TYR A 98 10.67 -8.24 17.28
C TYR A 98 10.81 -9.77 17.23
N ILE A 99 11.73 -10.27 16.39
CA ILE A 99 11.97 -11.69 16.15
C ILE A 99 13.02 -12.24 17.11
N GLU A 100 14.12 -11.48 17.35
CA GLU A 100 15.27 -11.91 18.16
C GLU A 100 15.30 -11.22 19.53
N PRO A 101 14.87 -11.91 20.61
CA PRO A 101 14.84 -11.30 21.96
C PRO A 101 16.19 -10.79 22.46
N LYS A 102 17.30 -11.42 22.04
CA LYS A 102 18.66 -10.99 22.40
C LYS A 102 18.99 -9.58 21.87
N LEU A 103 18.40 -9.19 20.74
CA LEU A 103 18.63 -7.89 20.13
C LEU A 103 17.76 -6.79 20.77
N ARG A 104 16.69 -7.16 21.49
CA ARG A 104 15.88 -6.18 22.24
C ARG A 104 16.69 -5.46 23.32
N THR A 105 17.59 -6.18 23.99
CA THR A 105 18.40 -5.64 25.10
C THR A 105 19.75 -5.06 24.67
N ALA A 106 20.32 -5.57 23.58
CA ALA A 106 21.64 -5.14 23.10
C ALA A 106 21.66 -3.72 22.49
N LEU A 107 20.49 -3.19 22.12
CA LEU A 107 20.35 -1.91 21.42
C LEU A 107 19.72 -0.81 22.31
N ALA A 108 19.72 -1.01 23.62
CA ALA A 108 19.32 0.02 24.59
C ALA A 108 20.17 1.31 24.57
N ALA A 109 21.28 1.32 23.83
CA ALA A 109 21.95 2.55 23.45
C ALA A 109 21.19 3.16 22.25
N GLU A 110 20.25 4.03 22.55
CA GLU A 110 19.52 4.80 21.54
C GLU A 110 20.50 5.51 20.63
N LYS A 111 20.66 5.00 19.41
CA LYS A 111 21.31 5.75 18.37
C LYS A 111 20.36 6.85 17.92
N PRO A 112 20.87 8.08 17.71
CA PRO A 112 20.05 9.14 17.16
C PRO A 112 19.37 8.67 15.86
N ASP A 113 18.05 8.79 15.79
CA ASP A 113 17.28 8.55 14.55
C ASP A 113 16.98 9.92 13.90
N PRO A 114 17.87 10.41 12.99
CA PRO A 114 17.70 11.72 12.38
C PRO A 114 16.59 11.72 11.32
N ILE A 115 16.15 10.57 10.85
CA ILE A 115 15.12 10.45 9.82
C ILE A 115 13.72 10.39 10.46
N GLY A 116 13.61 9.70 11.60
CA GLY A 116 12.38 9.63 12.36
C GLY A 116 11.24 8.87 11.66
N VAL A 117 11.55 7.90 10.79
CA VAL A 117 10.54 7.08 10.13
C VAL A 117 10.06 5.94 11.04
N PRO A 118 8.85 5.40 10.84
CA PRO A 118 8.40 4.20 11.54
C PRO A 118 9.31 2.99 11.29
N ASP A 119 9.38 2.08 12.28
CA ASP A 119 10.05 0.77 12.08
C ASP A 119 9.32 -0.07 11.03
N ILE A 120 7.99 0.03 11.02
CA ILE A 120 7.13 -0.60 10.01
C ILE A 120 6.10 0.43 9.56
N LEU A 121 5.93 0.54 8.26
CA LEU A 121 4.83 1.29 7.63
C LEU A 121 4.16 0.38 6.61
N LEU A 122 2.86 0.15 6.79
CA LEU A 122 2.05 -0.66 5.89
C LEU A 122 0.80 0.11 5.50
N MET A 123 0.55 0.21 4.21
CA MET A 123 -0.65 0.78 3.61
C MET A 123 -1.62 -0.35 3.27
N VAL A 124 -2.90 -0.17 3.58
CA VAL A 124 -3.97 -1.05 3.08
C VAL A 124 -4.26 -0.66 1.65
N CYS A 125 -4.19 -1.63 0.76
CA CYS A 125 -4.30 -1.41 -0.66
C CYS A 125 -5.66 -1.90 -1.16
N ASP A 126 -6.62 -0.98 -1.27
CA ASP A 126 -7.99 -1.27 -1.72
C ASP A 126 -8.17 -1.01 -3.21
N ASP A 127 -7.52 0.03 -3.73
CA ASP A 127 -7.67 0.47 -5.11
C ASP A 127 -6.35 0.31 -5.87
N LEU A 128 -6.38 -0.40 -6.99
CA LEU A 128 -5.22 -0.76 -7.80
C LEU A 128 -5.44 -0.47 -9.27
N VAL A 129 -4.35 -0.13 -9.95
CA VAL A 129 -4.26 -0.18 -11.41
C VAL A 129 -3.22 -1.22 -11.79
N VAL A 130 -3.65 -2.24 -12.48
CA VAL A 130 -2.78 -3.30 -12.98
C VAL A 130 -2.62 -3.19 -14.49
N PHE A 131 -1.39 -3.05 -14.93
CA PHE A 131 -1.06 -3.04 -16.35
C PHE A 131 -0.42 -4.38 -16.73
N ASP A 132 -1.10 -5.14 -17.58
CA ASP A 132 -0.55 -6.36 -18.17
C ASP A 132 0.23 -6.01 -19.43
N ASN A 133 1.55 -5.96 -19.33
CA ASN A 133 2.46 -5.59 -20.41
C ASN A 133 2.41 -6.59 -21.59
N LEU A 134 2.02 -7.84 -21.34
CA LEU A 134 1.95 -8.86 -22.37
C LEU A 134 0.71 -8.68 -23.26
N SER A 135 -0.45 -8.44 -22.65
CA SER A 135 -1.72 -8.26 -23.36
C SER A 135 -2.01 -6.80 -23.72
N GLY A 136 -1.24 -5.85 -23.16
CA GLY A 136 -1.49 -4.41 -23.31
C GLY A 136 -2.78 -3.93 -22.60
N ARG A 137 -3.30 -4.74 -21.67
CA ARG A 137 -4.53 -4.42 -20.93
C ARG A 137 -4.24 -3.66 -19.67
N LEU A 138 -5.08 -2.68 -19.39
CA LEU A 138 -5.13 -1.98 -18.11
C LEU A 138 -6.40 -2.41 -17.38
N GLN A 139 -6.25 -2.82 -16.13
CA GLN A 139 -7.34 -3.22 -15.25
C GLN A 139 -7.39 -2.28 -14.06
N LEU A 140 -8.60 -1.88 -13.66
CA LEU A 140 -8.87 -1.17 -12.43
C LEU A 140 -9.50 -2.14 -11.45
N TRP A 141 -8.94 -2.22 -10.26
CA TRP A 141 -9.41 -3.10 -9.19
C TRP A 141 -9.75 -2.26 -7.97
N THR A 142 -10.88 -2.57 -7.34
CA THR A 142 -11.29 -1.99 -6.07
C THR A 142 -11.88 -3.05 -5.18
N HIS A 143 -11.55 -2.99 -3.90
CA HIS A 143 -12.17 -3.82 -2.88
C HIS A 143 -13.36 -3.09 -2.26
N ALA A 144 -14.38 -3.86 -1.93
CA ALA A 144 -15.55 -3.38 -1.24
C ALA A 144 -15.88 -4.33 -0.07
N ASP A 145 -16.04 -3.78 1.11
CA ASP A 145 -16.49 -4.54 2.27
C ASP A 145 -17.98 -4.77 2.18
N PRO A 146 -18.45 -6.04 2.01
CA PRO A 146 -19.87 -6.35 1.85
C PRO A 146 -20.72 -6.02 3.08
N GLU A 147 -20.11 -5.83 4.25
CA GLU A 147 -20.81 -5.42 5.47
C GLU A 147 -21.11 -3.91 5.49
N THR A 148 -20.45 -3.13 4.62
CA THR A 148 -20.67 -1.69 4.50
C THR A 148 -21.93 -1.41 3.66
N PRO A 149 -22.88 -0.57 4.10
CA PRO A 149 -24.03 -0.19 3.29
C PRO A 149 -23.60 0.40 1.95
N HIS A 150 -24.28 -0.02 0.87
CA HIS A 150 -24.00 0.44 -0.50
C HIS A 150 -22.58 0.17 -1.00
N ALA A 151 -21.87 -0.83 -0.43
CA ALA A 151 -20.49 -1.13 -0.76
C ALA A 151 -20.27 -1.33 -2.26
N TYR A 152 -21.15 -2.07 -2.92
CA TYR A 152 -21.06 -2.32 -4.36
C TYR A 152 -21.24 -1.04 -5.20
N ASP A 153 -22.28 -0.27 -4.92
CA ASP A 153 -22.56 0.97 -5.65
C ASP A 153 -21.41 1.98 -5.50
N ASN A 154 -20.89 2.12 -4.28
CA ASN A 154 -19.74 2.97 -3.99
C ASN A 154 -18.46 2.49 -4.71
N ALA A 155 -18.27 1.17 -4.83
CA ALA A 155 -17.14 0.61 -5.57
C ALA A 155 -17.25 0.89 -7.08
N VAL A 156 -18.44 0.72 -7.65
CA VAL A 156 -18.71 1.06 -9.06
C VAL A 156 -18.44 2.53 -9.32
N GLU A 157 -18.94 3.44 -8.49
CA GLU A 157 -18.73 4.89 -8.62
C GLU A 157 -17.23 5.25 -8.55
N ARG A 158 -16.46 4.59 -7.67
CA ARG A 158 -15.00 4.77 -7.62
C ARG A 158 -14.33 4.34 -8.93
N LEU A 159 -14.68 3.17 -9.46
CA LEU A 159 -14.14 2.68 -10.73
C LEU A 159 -14.47 3.60 -11.91
N GLU A 160 -15.71 4.08 -12.00
CA GLU A 160 -16.14 5.05 -13.02
C GLU A 160 -15.36 6.37 -12.93
N THR A 161 -15.14 6.86 -11.71
CA THR A 161 -14.34 8.06 -11.46
C THR A 161 -12.89 7.88 -11.91
N LEU A 162 -12.30 6.72 -11.62
CA LEU A 162 -10.94 6.39 -12.05
C LEU A 162 -10.83 6.28 -13.57
N GLU A 163 -11.81 5.66 -14.22
CA GLU A 163 -11.89 5.57 -15.68
C GLU A 163 -11.99 6.96 -16.32
N LEU A 164 -12.83 7.84 -15.81
CA LEU A 164 -12.97 9.22 -16.29
C LEU A 164 -11.64 10.00 -16.15
N LYS A 165 -10.95 9.86 -15.02
CA LYS A 165 -9.62 10.47 -14.83
C LYS A 165 -8.59 9.95 -15.81
N LEU A 166 -8.61 8.66 -16.13
CA LEU A 166 -7.71 8.09 -17.13
C LEU A 166 -7.99 8.63 -18.54
N ARG A 167 -9.25 8.75 -18.91
CA ARG A 167 -9.68 9.25 -20.22
C ARG A 167 -9.46 10.75 -20.38
N SER A 168 -9.44 11.51 -19.29
CA SER A 168 -9.20 12.95 -19.35
C SER A 168 -7.78 13.26 -19.86
N ALA A 169 -7.70 14.04 -20.95
CA ALA A 169 -6.46 14.28 -21.72
C ALA A 169 -5.50 15.30 -21.08
N THR A 170 -5.72 15.74 -19.87
CA THR A 170 -4.87 16.76 -19.23
C THR A 170 -3.56 16.13 -18.74
N PHE A 171 -2.54 16.19 -19.59
CA PHE A 171 -1.15 16.07 -19.13
C PHE A 171 -0.77 17.40 -18.46
N ASN A 172 -0.63 17.40 -17.15
CA ASN A 172 0.21 18.40 -16.52
C ASN A 172 1.64 18.06 -16.93
N THR A 173 2.16 18.72 -17.94
CA THR A 173 3.58 18.70 -18.26
C THR A 173 4.30 19.20 -17.01
N LEU A 174 5.07 18.32 -16.37
CA LEU A 174 6.02 18.72 -15.34
C LEU A 174 6.87 19.85 -15.94
N SER A 175 6.77 21.03 -15.40
CA SER A 175 7.72 22.10 -15.71
C SER A 175 9.10 21.55 -15.35
N PRO A 176 10.09 21.58 -16.26
CA PRO A 176 11.42 21.12 -15.94
C PRO A 176 11.91 21.95 -14.75
N GLY A 177 12.17 21.28 -13.63
CA GLY A 177 12.72 21.92 -12.47
C GLY A 177 13.99 22.66 -12.87
N THR A 178 14.01 23.97 -12.68
CA THR A 178 15.21 24.77 -12.79
C THR A 178 16.17 24.31 -11.69
N GLY A 179 17.04 23.35 -12.04
CA GLY A 179 18.16 23.00 -11.20
C GLY A 179 19.03 24.23 -10.96
N ARG A 180 19.23 24.57 -9.71
CA ARG A 180 20.34 25.32 -9.18
C ARG A 180 21.03 24.47 -8.14
#